data_0a232df1db54385a950fe98447eacd22
#
_entry.id   0a232df1db54385a950fe98447eacd22
#
_cell.length_a   1.000
_cell.length_b   1.000
_cell.length_c   1.000
_cell.angle_alpha   90.00
_cell.angle_beta   90.00
_cell.angle_gamma   90.00
#
_symmetry.space_group_name_H-M   'P 1'
#
loop_
_entity.id
_entity.type
_entity.pdbx_description
1 polymer ?
#
loop_
_entity_poly.entity_id
_entity_poly.type
_entity_poly.pdbx_seq_one_letter_code
_entity_poly.pdbx_strand_id
1 'polypeptide(L)'
;MAAIYGFSSQNGEESGALSARVTAVVIRFVRSDYDELGAKEQSLLFDRTLHVVRKAAHFSEFAVLGFFLLGHFRALALKTALRRPMTGAVVAGFLYAVSDEFHQVFVGGRSPGLLDVGIDSAGVLFGILVMALLLYLCRGRNTKN
;
A
#
# COMPACT_ATOMS: atom_id res chain seq x y z
N MET A 1 12.41 -2.85 0.69
CA MET A 1 12.61 -1.65 -0.14
C MET A 1 12.77 -2.01 -1.63
N ALA A 2 13.73 -2.88 -2.03
CA ALA A 2 13.92 -3.26 -3.44
C ALA A 2 12.68 -3.88 -4.12
N ALA A 3 11.86 -4.65 -3.41
CA ALA A 3 10.66 -5.26 -3.97
C ALA A 3 9.59 -4.22 -4.36
N ILE A 4 9.34 -3.21 -3.52
CA ILE A 4 8.37 -2.15 -3.81
C ILE A 4 8.85 -1.31 -4.99
N TYR A 5 10.16 -1.02 -5.04
CA TYR A 5 10.76 -0.30 -6.16
C TYR A 5 10.67 -1.09 -7.48
N GLY A 6 10.84 -2.42 -7.42
CA GLY A 6 10.66 -3.31 -8.56
C GLY A 6 9.23 -3.34 -9.09
N PHE A 7 8.23 -3.30 -8.21
CA PHE A 7 6.81 -3.20 -8.59
C PHE A 7 6.46 -1.80 -9.13
N SER A 8 7.00 -0.74 -8.55
CA SER A 8 6.78 0.64 -9.00
C SER A 8 7.45 0.95 -10.35
N SER A 9 8.55 0.26 -10.67
CA SER A 9 9.27 0.40 -11.94
C SER A 9 8.74 -0.50 -13.07
N GLN A 10 7.82 -1.43 -12.79
CA GLN A 10 7.12 -2.16 -13.85
C GLN A 10 6.38 -1.16 -14.74
N ASN A 11 6.61 -1.28 -16.06
CA ASN A 11 5.92 -0.47 -17.04
C ASN A 11 4.42 -0.46 -16.74
N GLY A 12 3.78 0.72 -16.85
CA GLY A 12 2.35 0.90 -16.56
C GLY A 12 1.46 -0.16 -17.22
N GLU A 13 1.91 -0.81 -18.30
CA GLU A 13 1.25 -1.90 -18.99
C GLU A 13 1.26 -3.22 -18.20
N GLU A 14 2.38 -3.64 -17.60
CA GLU A 14 2.46 -4.90 -16.84
C GLU A 14 1.72 -4.83 -15.51
N SER A 15 1.91 -3.74 -14.76
CA SER A 15 1.15 -3.45 -13.54
C SER A 15 -0.34 -3.28 -13.85
N GLY A 16 -0.66 -2.70 -15.03
CA GLY A 16 -2.01 -2.59 -15.55
C GLY A 16 -2.65 -3.94 -15.84
N ALA A 17 -1.92 -4.87 -16.43
CA ALA A 17 -2.42 -6.21 -16.77
C ALA A 17 -2.79 -7.03 -15.52
N LEU A 18 -1.96 -6.99 -14.47
CA LEU A 18 -2.25 -7.67 -13.20
C LEU A 18 -3.48 -7.06 -12.52
N SER A 19 -3.53 -5.73 -12.42
CA SER A 19 -4.68 -5.02 -11.85
C SER A 19 -5.96 -5.29 -12.64
N ALA A 20 -5.89 -5.36 -13.97
CA ALA A 20 -7.03 -5.69 -14.82
C ALA A 20 -7.56 -7.11 -14.58
N ARG A 21 -6.68 -8.10 -14.41
CA ARG A 21 -7.08 -9.48 -14.05
C ARG A 21 -7.78 -9.53 -12.69
N VAL A 22 -7.22 -8.88 -11.67
CA VAL A 22 -7.83 -8.80 -10.34
C VAL A 22 -9.18 -8.09 -10.44
N THR A 23 -9.27 -7.00 -11.19
CA THR A 23 -10.52 -6.25 -11.42
C THR A 23 -11.60 -7.13 -12.05
N ALA A 24 -11.26 -7.92 -13.07
CA ALA A 24 -12.21 -8.82 -13.72
C ALA A 24 -12.75 -9.89 -12.73
N VAL A 25 -11.89 -10.41 -11.86
CA VAL A 25 -12.31 -11.37 -10.81
C VAL A 25 -13.22 -10.68 -9.78
N VAL A 26 -12.85 -9.49 -9.31
CA VAL A 26 -13.65 -8.73 -8.34
C VAL A 26 -15.02 -8.39 -8.90
N ILE A 27 -15.12 -7.93 -10.14
CA ILE A 27 -16.39 -7.59 -10.78
C ILE A 27 -17.29 -8.81 -10.86
N ARG A 28 -16.79 -9.93 -11.35
CA ARG A 28 -17.57 -11.17 -11.47
C ARG A 28 -18.05 -11.70 -10.12
N PHE A 29 -17.29 -11.48 -9.07
CA PHE A 29 -17.68 -11.87 -7.72
C PHE A 29 -18.76 -10.97 -7.12
N VAL A 30 -18.70 -9.65 -7.42
CA VAL A 30 -19.61 -8.63 -6.83
C VAL A 30 -20.87 -8.44 -7.69
N ARG A 31 -20.76 -8.59 -9.01
CA ARG A 31 -21.82 -8.31 -9.99
C ARG A 31 -22.03 -9.52 -10.90
N SER A 32 -22.92 -10.42 -10.51
CA SER A 32 -23.27 -11.60 -11.31
C SER A 32 -23.96 -11.25 -12.65
N ASP A 33 -24.57 -10.07 -12.72
CA ASP A 33 -25.26 -9.53 -13.91
C ASP A 33 -24.32 -8.71 -14.84
N TYR A 34 -23.01 -8.75 -14.62
CA TYR A 34 -22.04 -7.94 -15.39
C TYR A 34 -22.10 -8.21 -16.89
N ASP A 35 -22.24 -9.46 -17.30
CA ASP A 35 -22.26 -9.85 -18.71
C ASP A 35 -23.58 -9.46 -19.44
N GLU A 36 -24.63 -9.10 -18.68
CA GLU A 36 -25.92 -8.62 -19.18
C GLU A 36 -25.94 -7.09 -19.39
N LEU A 37 -24.94 -6.38 -18.84
CA LEU A 37 -24.84 -4.93 -18.96
C LEU A 37 -24.47 -4.49 -20.37
N GLY A 38 -24.92 -3.32 -20.78
CA GLY A 38 -24.49 -2.69 -22.04
C GLY A 38 -22.99 -2.39 -22.04
N ALA A 39 -22.34 -2.46 -23.22
CA ALA A 39 -20.89 -2.29 -23.37
C ALA A 39 -20.34 -1.02 -22.69
N LYS A 40 -21.10 0.08 -22.74
CA LYS A 40 -20.72 1.35 -22.09
C LYS A 40 -20.72 1.24 -20.55
N GLU A 41 -21.69 0.54 -19.98
CA GLU A 41 -21.81 0.33 -18.54
C GLU A 41 -20.72 -0.63 -18.04
N GLN A 42 -20.45 -1.68 -18.80
CA GLN A 42 -19.34 -2.61 -18.53
C GLN A 42 -18.00 -1.86 -18.47
N SER A 43 -17.70 -1.03 -19.47
CA SER A 43 -16.47 -0.24 -19.50
C SER A 43 -16.37 0.71 -18.31
N LEU A 44 -17.43 1.46 -18.03
CA LEU A 44 -17.43 2.41 -16.90
C LEU A 44 -17.25 1.72 -15.55
N LEU A 45 -17.91 0.58 -15.34
CA LEU A 45 -17.79 -0.21 -14.11
C LEU A 45 -16.37 -0.78 -13.99
N PHE A 46 -15.82 -1.28 -15.10
CA PHE A 46 -14.46 -1.82 -15.14
C PHE A 46 -13.43 -0.76 -14.76
N ASP A 47 -13.50 0.43 -15.38
CA ASP A 47 -12.53 1.52 -15.12
C ASP A 47 -12.59 2.02 -13.67
N ARG A 48 -13.80 2.16 -13.12
CA ARG A 48 -13.97 2.54 -11.71
C ARG A 48 -13.40 1.48 -10.76
N THR A 49 -13.70 0.23 -11.00
CA THR A 49 -13.22 -0.88 -10.16
C THR A 49 -11.70 -1.03 -10.28
N LEU A 50 -11.15 -0.89 -11.48
CA LEU A 50 -9.71 -0.90 -11.72
C LEU A 50 -9.00 0.17 -10.90
N HIS A 51 -9.56 1.38 -10.88
CA HIS A 51 -9.01 2.49 -10.09
C HIS A 51 -8.98 2.15 -8.59
N VAL A 52 -10.07 1.59 -8.06
CA VAL A 52 -10.15 1.17 -6.65
C VAL A 52 -9.17 0.04 -6.34
N VAL A 53 -9.08 -0.97 -7.21
CA VAL A 53 -8.14 -2.11 -7.05
C VAL A 53 -6.69 -1.61 -7.01
N ARG A 54 -6.31 -0.69 -7.90
CA ARG A 54 -4.96 -0.11 -7.90
C ARG A 54 -4.66 0.64 -6.61
N LYS A 55 -5.57 1.45 -6.13
CA LYS A 55 -5.39 2.20 -4.87
C LYS A 55 -5.34 1.28 -3.65
N ALA A 56 -6.14 0.22 -3.63
CA ALA A 56 -6.08 -0.79 -2.57
C ALA A 56 -4.75 -1.56 -2.58
N ALA A 57 -4.19 -1.86 -3.75
CA ALA A 57 -2.87 -2.46 -3.87
C ALA A 57 -1.78 -1.56 -3.28
N HIS A 58 -1.71 -0.28 -3.68
CA HIS A 58 -0.77 0.70 -3.12
C HIS A 58 -0.91 0.81 -1.60
N PHE A 59 -2.12 1.02 -1.09
CA PHE A 59 -2.38 1.04 0.35
C PHE A 59 -1.82 -0.20 1.05
N SER A 60 -2.03 -1.39 0.48
CA SER A 60 -1.58 -2.66 1.07
C SER A 60 -0.06 -2.80 1.06
N GLU A 61 0.60 -2.43 -0.02
CA GLU A 61 2.06 -2.43 -0.14
C GLU A 61 2.70 -1.50 0.90
N PHE A 62 2.16 -0.29 1.04
CA PHE A 62 2.63 0.67 2.03
C PHE A 62 2.27 0.28 3.46
N ALA A 63 1.18 -0.47 3.69
CA ALA A 63 0.87 -1.04 5.00
C ALA A 63 1.92 -2.09 5.41
N VAL A 64 2.31 -2.96 4.49
CA VAL A 64 3.41 -3.92 4.72
C VAL A 64 4.73 -3.18 5.00
N LEU A 65 5.02 -2.12 4.25
CA LEU A 65 6.20 -1.29 4.49
C LEU A 65 6.17 -0.68 5.90
N GLY A 66 5.07 -0.05 6.31
CA GLY A 66 4.91 0.57 7.63
C GLY A 66 5.08 -0.42 8.77
N PHE A 67 4.52 -1.63 8.61
CA PHE A 67 4.67 -2.72 9.56
C PHE A 67 6.16 -3.08 9.80
N PHE A 68 6.92 -3.29 8.73
CA PHE A 68 8.33 -3.63 8.86
C PHE A 68 9.20 -2.45 9.29
N LEU A 69 8.87 -1.22 8.90
CA LEU A 69 9.58 -0.03 9.34
C LEU A 69 9.54 0.11 10.88
N LEU A 70 8.36 -0.03 11.51
CA LEU A 70 8.28 0.04 12.96
C LEU A 70 9.08 -1.07 13.63
N GLY A 71 9.01 -2.30 13.11
CA GLY A 71 9.83 -3.42 13.59
C GLY A 71 11.33 -3.11 13.52
N HIS A 72 11.79 -2.60 12.38
CA HIS A 72 13.18 -2.23 12.16
C HIS A 72 13.65 -1.11 13.11
N PHE A 73 12.89 0.00 13.19
CA PHE A 73 13.27 1.12 14.05
C PHE A 73 13.25 0.76 15.54
N ARG A 74 12.38 -0.16 15.97
CA ARG A 74 12.40 -0.68 17.33
C ARG A 74 13.62 -1.56 17.61
N ALA A 75 13.98 -2.43 16.68
CA ALA A 75 15.18 -3.24 16.79
C ALA A 75 16.45 -2.36 16.83
N LEU A 76 16.47 -1.30 16.03
CA LEU A 76 17.54 -0.31 16.03
C LEU A 76 17.59 0.46 17.36
N ALA A 77 16.45 0.84 17.92
CA ALA A 77 16.35 1.54 19.22
C ALA A 77 16.93 0.73 20.38
N LEU A 78 16.88 -0.61 20.31
CA LEU A 78 17.51 -1.48 21.32
C LEU A 78 19.04 -1.47 21.24
N LYS A 79 19.60 -1.11 20.10
CA LYS A 79 21.05 -1.09 19.85
C LYS A 79 21.65 0.32 19.86
N THR A 80 20.81 1.36 19.81
CA THR A 80 21.23 2.76 19.68
C THR A 80 20.46 3.64 20.66
N ALA A 81 20.85 4.90 20.78
CA ALA A 81 20.16 5.90 21.60
C ALA A 81 18.88 6.45 20.94
N LEU A 82 18.29 5.78 19.95
CA LEU A 82 17.08 6.23 19.27
C LEU A 82 15.88 6.23 20.23
N ARG A 83 15.44 7.43 20.62
CA ARG A 83 14.39 7.60 21.64
C ARG A 83 12.97 7.47 21.10
N ARG A 84 12.76 7.63 19.78
CA ARG A 84 11.43 7.70 19.15
C ARG A 84 11.34 6.82 17.89
N PRO A 85 11.33 5.48 18.04
CA PRO A 85 11.30 4.57 16.90
C PRO A 85 10.04 4.72 16.05
N MET A 86 8.89 5.03 16.65
CA MET A 86 7.63 5.26 15.94
C MET A 86 7.73 6.50 15.02
N THR A 87 8.28 7.60 15.53
CA THR A 87 8.48 8.82 14.72
C THR A 87 9.42 8.54 13.54
N GLY A 88 10.50 7.78 13.77
CA GLY A 88 11.41 7.38 12.70
C GLY A 88 10.70 6.56 11.61
N ALA A 89 9.87 5.60 12.01
CA ALA A 89 9.10 4.78 11.06
C ALA A 89 8.10 5.61 10.25
N VAL A 90 7.37 6.53 10.89
CA VAL A 90 6.40 7.43 10.22
C VAL A 90 7.12 8.33 9.21
N VAL A 91 8.20 9.00 9.64
CA VAL A 91 8.95 9.91 8.75
C VAL A 91 9.55 9.16 7.56
N ALA A 92 10.17 8.01 7.80
CA ALA A 92 10.76 7.21 6.73
C ALA A 92 9.69 6.71 5.75
N GLY A 93 8.53 6.24 6.24
CA GLY A 93 7.43 5.79 5.40
C GLY A 93 6.82 6.92 4.57
N PHE A 94 6.61 8.09 5.16
CA PHE A 94 6.12 9.27 4.46
C PHE A 94 7.08 9.75 3.35
N LEU A 95 8.37 9.84 3.67
CA LEU A 95 9.38 10.21 2.68
C LEU A 95 9.45 9.21 1.54
N TYR A 96 9.25 7.93 1.84
CA TYR A 96 9.19 6.90 0.81
C TYR A 96 7.95 7.04 -0.07
N ALA A 97 6.76 7.34 0.48
CA ALA A 97 5.54 7.60 -0.27
C ALA A 97 5.71 8.79 -1.23
N VAL A 98 6.31 9.90 -0.75
CA VAL A 98 6.61 11.06 -1.59
C VAL A 98 7.61 10.69 -2.70
N SER A 99 8.63 9.90 -2.38
CA SER A 99 9.64 9.46 -3.36
C SER A 99 9.06 8.55 -4.43
N ASP A 100 8.14 7.65 -4.05
CA ASP A 100 7.46 6.76 -4.99
C ASP A 100 6.59 7.55 -5.97
N GLU A 101 5.81 8.50 -5.46
CA GLU A 101 4.97 9.36 -6.29
C GLU A 101 5.80 10.25 -7.23
N PHE A 102 6.91 10.78 -6.73
CA PHE A 102 7.85 11.51 -7.58
C PHE A 102 8.44 10.62 -8.68
N HIS A 103 8.77 9.36 -8.38
CA HIS A 103 9.24 8.42 -9.37
C HIS A 103 8.17 8.14 -10.44
N GLN A 104 6.91 8.05 -10.05
CA GLN A 104 5.79 7.80 -10.96
C GLN A 104 5.59 8.91 -12.01
N VAL A 105 6.06 10.14 -11.77
CA VAL A 105 6.09 11.23 -12.77
C VAL A 105 6.85 10.81 -14.03
N PHE A 106 7.89 9.99 -13.87
CA PHE A 106 8.76 9.54 -14.96
C PHE A 106 8.31 8.22 -15.60
N VAL A 107 7.29 7.57 -15.04
CA VAL A 107 6.75 6.31 -15.57
C VAL A 107 5.56 6.62 -16.48
N GLY A 108 5.67 6.29 -17.76
CA GLY A 108 4.61 6.51 -18.74
C GLY A 108 3.29 5.84 -18.33
N GLY A 109 2.16 6.54 -18.58
CA GLY A 109 0.82 6.02 -18.32
C GLY A 109 0.35 6.13 -16.86
N ARG A 110 1.07 6.84 -15.98
CA ARG A 110 0.64 7.16 -14.61
C ARG A 110 0.43 8.67 -14.45
N SER A 111 -0.61 9.05 -13.70
CA SER A 111 -0.90 10.44 -13.34
C SER A 111 -0.67 10.59 -11.83
N PRO A 112 0.52 11.05 -11.43
CA PRO A 112 0.84 11.23 -10.01
C PRO A 112 -0.08 12.28 -9.39
N GLY A 113 -0.44 12.08 -8.13
CA GLY A 113 -1.35 12.96 -7.42
C GLY A 113 -1.11 13.02 -5.91
N LEU A 114 -1.33 14.20 -5.31
CA LEU A 114 -1.23 14.36 -3.86
C LEU A 114 -2.13 13.38 -3.08
N LEU A 115 -3.26 12.96 -3.69
CA LEU A 115 -4.14 11.95 -3.09
C LEU A 115 -3.47 10.59 -2.99
N ASP A 116 -2.57 10.26 -3.92
CA ASP A 116 -1.86 8.98 -3.92
C ASP A 116 -0.82 8.94 -2.80
N VAL A 117 -0.06 10.03 -2.59
CA VAL A 117 0.78 10.19 -1.39
C VAL A 117 -0.05 10.04 -0.10
N GLY A 118 -1.28 10.56 -0.09
CA GLY A 118 -2.20 10.43 1.05
C GLY A 118 -2.59 8.97 1.33
N ILE A 119 -2.94 8.22 0.29
CA ILE A 119 -3.32 6.79 0.39
C ILE A 119 -2.13 5.95 0.85
N ASP A 120 -0.95 6.16 0.28
CA ASP A 120 0.27 5.46 0.62
C ASP A 120 0.68 5.76 2.08
N SER A 121 0.64 7.03 2.48
CA SER A 121 0.88 7.44 3.87
C SER A 121 -0.12 6.82 4.85
N ALA A 122 -1.39 6.74 4.48
CA ALA A 122 -2.41 6.06 5.28
C ALA A 122 -2.11 4.56 5.42
N GLY A 123 -1.64 3.91 4.34
CA GLY A 123 -1.15 2.53 4.37
C GLY A 123 0.00 2.37 5.37
N VAL A 124 1.03 3.24 5.29
CA VAL A 124 2.15 3.23 6.25
C VAL A 124 1.66 3.32 7.70
N LEU A 125 0.79 4.28 7.99
CA LEU A 125 0.24 4.46 9.34
C LEU A 125 -0.54 3.23 9.81
N PHE A 126 -1.35 2.65 8.95
CA PHE A 126 -2.08 1.42 9.25
C PHE A 126 -1.13 0.27 9.60
N GLY A 127 -0.09 0.04 8.80
CA GLY A 127 0.91 -1.00 9.08
C GLY A 127 1.66 -0.77 10.39
N ILE A 128 2.03 0.48 10.70
CA ILE A 128 2.64 0.88 11.98
C ILE A 128 1.71 0.55 13.14
N LEU A 129 0.42 0.87 13.04
CA LEU A 129 -0.58 0.60 14.08
C LEU A 129 -0.75 -0.90 14.31
N VAL A 130 -0.83 -1.71 13.25
CA VAL A 130 -0.92 -3.18 13.34
C VAL A 130 0.31 -3.73 14.07
N MET A 131 1.52 -3.31 13.69
CA MET A 131 2.74 -3.75 14.37
C MET A 131 2.78 -3.31 15.84
N ALA A 132 2.38 -2.08 16.14
CA ALA A 132 2.33 -1.56 17.51
C ALA A 132 1.34 -2.37 18.37
N LEU A 133 0.17 -2.70 17.84
CA LEU A 133 -0.83 -3.53 18.51
C LEU A 133 -0.28 -4.94 18.81
N LEU A 134 0.34 -5.58 17.82
CA LEU A 134 0.94 -6.91 18.03
C LEU A 134 2.00 -6.90 19.13
N LEU A 135 2.87 -5.89 19.13
CA LEU A 135 3.89 -5.72 20.16
C LEU A 135 3.28 -5.48 21.56
N TYR A 136 2.19 -4.74 21.63
CA TYR A 136 1.47 -4.51 22.88
C TYR A 136 0.87 -5.81 23.43
N LEU A 137 0.19 -6.58 22.58
CA LEU A 137 -0.42 -7.85 22.96
C LEU A 137 0.62 -8.90 23.39
N CYS A 138 1.75 -8.97 22.69
CA CYS A 138 2.85 -9.88 23.05
C CYS A 138 3.48 -9.50 24.41
N ARG A 139 3.60 -8.19 24.71
CA ARG A 139 4.15 -7.73 26.01
C ARG A 139 3.23 -8.10 27.19
N GLY A 140 1.91 -7.98 27.01
CA GLY A 140 0.95 -8.32 28.07
C GLY A 140 0.90 -9.82 28.41
N ARG A 141 1.34 -10.69 27.51
CA ARG A 141 1.43 -12.14 27.77
C ARG A 141 2.64 -12.53 28.60
N ASN A 142 3.77 -11.84 28.45
CA ASN A 142 4.99 -12.11 29.22
C ASN A 142 4.96 -11.63 30.68
N THR A 143 3.99 -10.81 31.05
CA THR A 143 3.85 -10.32 32.44
C THR A 143 2.92 -11.19 33.30
N LYS A 144 2.31 -12.24 32.75
CA LYS A 144 1.37 -13.13 33.44
C LYS A 144 1.94 -14.54 33.75
N ASN A 145 3.19 -14.77 33.36
CA ASN A 145 3.98 -15.95 33.75
C ASN A 145 5.11 -15.54 34.69
#